data_7e9f256539385e2cef0da9546705cdf3
#
_entry.id   7e9f256539385e2cef0da9546705cdf3
#
_cell.length_a   1.000
_cell.length_b   1.000
_cell.length_c   1.000
_cell.angle_alpha   90.00
_cell.angle_beta   90.00
_cell.angle_gamma   90.00
#
_symmetry.space_group_name_H-M   'P 1'
#
loop_
_entity.id
_entity.type
_entity.pdbx_description
1 polymer ?
#
loop_
_entity_poly.entity_id
_entity_poly.type
_entity_poly.pdbx_seq_one_letter_code
_entity_poly.pdbx_strand_id
1 'polypeptide(L)'
;MQKVEDIAQIANSSAQALGIAKYDIYGSSVDETDVDVFQGEPKQVQASNRSSVIVRVWNQDNQVGVTSTTDVDPVGLQLALKTAQEASFFGVKENVPDFSPAATAPTTEVASEMSNQAPVSTLIDKLLAAEKSLLTAHPAIASVPYNGLGQQQVRRFYLNSDGAMRQEARSYASVYLYTKTEQEGKKPRSAGAFRVSPGLEKLDIDGCIEEAISKTVSHLDYQPITTGKYLVVFAPRAFLSLIGAFSNLFNAQNVLDKQSLSTPESLGTQIAATALNLCDDALHPANVSAETFDSEGTPTRRVELIKEGILSNFLHSTITAKRMNTEPTGNGNIGAKVMVSPHFYHVFASANQTKSYSLETAENVVLIDSLRALHAGVNSLQGSFSLPFDGWLVNKNERISIDSATVAGDILTLLKSIVYLEPEAVITPSGVCPYVWVEGLSITGEA
;
A
#
# COMPACT_ATOMS: atom_id res chain seq x y z
N MET A 1 -25.81 3.03 3.80
CA MET A 1 -25.80 1.67 3.22
C MET A 1 -26.87 0.85 3.94
N GLN A 2 -27.65 0.01 3.23
CA GLN A 2 -28.60 -0.93 3.83
C GLN A 2 -27.85 -1.90 4.77
N LYS A 3 -28.57 -2.50 5.73
CA LYS A 3 -27.98 -3.54 6.57
C LYS A 3 -27.60 -4.76 5.71
N VAL A 4 -26.49 -5.40 6.01
CA VAL A 4 -26.00 -6.54 5.23
C VAL A 4 -27.00 -7.71 5.27
N GLU A 5 -27.71 -7.86 6.38
CA GLU A 5 -28.78 -8.87 6.56
C GLU A 5 -29.93 -8.64 5.55
N ASP A 6 -30.33 -7.38 5.34
CA ASP A 6 -31.39 -7.03 4.38
C ASP A 6 -30.91 -7.33 2.94
N ILE A 7 -29.66 -6.98 2.63
CA ILE A 7 -29.03 -7.30 1.32
C ILE A 7 -28.99 -8.82 1.11
N ALA A 8 -28.60 -9.59 2.11
CA ALA A 8 -28.56 -11.04 2.04
C ALA A 8 -29.94 -11.65 1.80
N GLN A 9 -30.97 -11.13 2.47
CA GLN A 9 -32.36 -11.59 2.27
C GLN A 9 -32.86 -11.29 0.85
N ILE A 10 -32.59 -10.10 0.34
CA ILE A 10 -32.94 -9.71 -1.04
C ILE A 10 -32.21 -10.60 -2.04
N ALA A 11 -30.89 -10.80 -1.86
CA ALA A 11 -30.10 -11.63 -2.74
C ALA A 11 -30.58 -13.09 -2.77
N ASN A 12 -30.86 -13.68 -1.61
CA ASN A 12 -31.40 -15.04 -1.51
C ASN A 12 -32.75 -15.18 -2.23
N SER A 13 -33.68 -14.24 -2.00
CA SER A 13 -35.01 -14.27 -2.64
C SER A 13 -34.88 -14.12 -4.14
N SER A 14 -34.03 -13.22 -4.62
CA SER A 14 -33.78 -13.00 -6.05
C SER A 14 -33.11 -14.20 -6.71
N ALA A 15 -32.12 -14.80 -6.07
CA ALA A 15 -31.43 -16.00 -6.53
C ALA A 15 -32.38 -17.19 -6.66
N GLN A 16 -33.25 -17.42 -5.68
CA GLN A 16 -34.28 -18.46 -5.73
C GLN A 16 -35.26 -18.24 -6.91
N ALA A 17 -35.72 -17.00 -7.12
CA ALA A 17 -36.61 -16.68 -8.23
C ALA A 17 -35.96 -16.89 -9.61
N LEU A 18 -34.63 -16.74 -9.70
CA LEU A 18 -33.87 -16.94 -10.95
C LEU A 18 -33.29 -18.35 -11.09
N GLY A 19 -33.48 -19.25 -10.11
CA GLY A 19 -32.94 -20.60 -10.12
C GLY A 19 -31.39 -20.63 -9.98
N ILE A 20 -30.82 -19.62 -9.34
CA ILE A 20 -29.38 -19.52 -9.06
C ILE A 20 -29.06 -20.26 -7.77
N ALA A 21 -28.20 -21.29 -7.85
CA ALA A 21 -27.81 -22.08 -6.70
C ALA A 21 -26.54 -21.56 -6.03
N LYS A 22 -25.61 -20.98 -6.79
CA LYS A 22 -24.30 -20.56 -6.28
C LYS A 22 -23.97 -19.12 -6.72
N TYR A 23 -23.79 -18.25 -5.74
CA TYR A 23 -23.41 -16.85 -5.96
C TYR A 23 -22.66 -16.30 -4.76
N ASP A 24 -21.89 -15.26 -4.99
CA ASP A 24 -21.41 -14.36 -3.94
C ASP A 24 -21.50 -12.89 -4.34
N ILE A 25 -21.46 -12.05 -3.34
CA ILE A 25 -21.57 -10.59 -3.48
C ILE A 25 -20.55 -9.93 -2.56
N TYR A 26 -19.72 -9.09 -3.14
CA TYR A 26 -18.83 -8.19 -2.41
C TYR A 26 -19.26 -6.76 -2.68
N GLY A 27 -19.42 -5.97 -1.63
CA GLY A 27 -19.76 -4.56 -1.75
C GLY A 27 -18.84 -3.67 -0.93
N SER A 28 -18.55 -2.51 -1.48
CA SER A 28 -17.83 -1.44 -0.78
C SER A 28 -18.48 -0.09 -1.01
N SER A 29 -18.42 0.78 -0.01
CA SER A 29 -18.85 2.16 -0.09
C SER A 29 -17.80 3.04 0.57
N VAL A 30 -17.42 4.10 -0.14
CA VAL A 30 -16.44 5.09 0.32
C VAL A 30 -17.11 6.45 0.32
N ASP A 31 -17.06 7.10 1.47
CA ASP A 31 -17.56 8.46 1.69
C ASP A 31 -16.36 9.31 2.08
N GLU A 32 -15.93 10.20 1.18
CA GLU A 32 -14.68 10.94 1.32
C GLU A 32 -14.88 12.43 1.12
N THR A 33 -14.06 13.22 1.81
CA THR A 33 -13.96 14.66 1.66
C THR A 33 -12.50 15.05 1.73
N ASP A 34 -12.01 15.72 0.68
CA ASP A 34 -10.65 16.21 0.57
C ASP A 34 -10.66 17.73 0.30
N VAL A 35 -9.69 18.43 0.85
CA VAL A 35 -9.48 19.85 0.62
C VAL A 35 -8.03 20.12 0.26
N ASP A 36 -7.81 21.04 -0.68
CA ASP A 36 -6.51 21.62 -1.03
C ASP A 36 -6.59 23.13 -0.87
N VAL A 37 -5.46 23.73 -0.49
CA VAL A 37 -5.33 25.20 -0.36
C VAL A 37 -4.17 25.72 -1.20
N PHE A 38 -4.19 27.00 -1.51
CA PHE A 38 -3.10 27.66 -2.22
C PHE A 38 -3.08 29.17 -1.93
N GLN A 39 -1.94 29.67 -1.47
CA GLN A 39 -1.70 31.07 -1.18
C GLN A 39 -2.73 31.69 -0.22
N GLY A 40 -3.08 30.95 0.83
CA GLY A 40 -4.00 31.41 1.86
C GLY A 40 -5.49 31.34 1.51
N GLU A 41 -5.84 30.67 0.40
CA GLU A 41 -7.22 30.51 -0.06
C GLU A 41 -7.53 29.02 -0.34
N PRO A 42 -8.77 28.57 -0.15
CA PRO A 42 -9.19 27.26 -0.58
C PRO A 42 -9.06 27.13 -2.12
N LYS A 43 -8.31 26.11 -2.58
CA LYS A 43 -8.12 25.84 -4.00
C LYS A 43 -9.12 24.85 -4.55
N GLN A 44 -9.36 23.77 -3.81
CA GLN A 44 -10.28 22.72 -4.20
C GLN A 44 -10.94 22.11 -2.97
N VAL A 45 -12.21 21.78 -3.11
CA VAL A 45 -12.96 20.94 -2.18
C VAL A 45 -13.59 19.82 -3.01
N GLN A 46 -13.26 18.59 -2.68
CA GLN A 46 -13.83 17.42 -3.32
C GLN A 46 -14.54 16.58 -2.28
N ALA A 47 -15.84 16.33 -2.51
CA ALA A 47 -16.61 15.40 -1.71
C ALA A 47 -17.20 14.34 -2.64
N SER A 48 -17.04 13.07 -2.32
CA SER A 48 -17.61 11.98 -3.10
C SER A 48 -18.17 10.88 -2.21
N ASN A 49 -19.28 10.30 -2.66
CA ASN A 49 -19.85 9.08 -2.14
C ASN A 49 -19.87 8.06 -3.27
N ARG A 50 -19.06 7.02 -3.15
CA ARG A 50 -18.93 5.98 -4.17
C ARG A 50 -19.34 4.64 -3.57
N SER A 51 -20.20 3.92 -4.26
CA SER A 51 -20.56 2.55 -3.92
C SER A 51 -20.28 1.64 -5.09
N SER A 52 -19.80 0.45 -4.82
CA SER A 52 -19.57 -0.59 -5.82
C SER A 52 -19.97 -1.94 -5.23
N VAL A 53 -20.73 -2.70 -5.97
CA VAL A 53 -21.12 -4.06 -5.62
C VAL A 53 -20.77 -4.96 -6.79
N ILE A 54 -20.04 -6.02 -6.51
CA ILE A 54 -19.65 -7.04 -7.48
C ILE A 54 -20.41 -8.31 -7.15
N VAL A 55 -21.07 -8.87 -8.16
CA VAL A 55 -21.86 -10.09 -8.06
C VAL A 55 -21.22 -11.15 -8.94
N ARG A 56 -20.92 -12.32 -8.36
CA ARG A 56 -20.49 -13.50 -9.11
C ARG A 56 -21.58 -14.59 -9.03
N VAL A 57 -21.84 -15.24 -10.15
CA VAL A 57 -22.77 -16.37 -10.24
C VAL A 57 -22.11 -17.52 -10.96
N TRP A 58 -22.23 -18.71 -10.41
CA TRP A 58 -21.75 -19.95 -11.05
C TRP A 58 -22.92 -20.69 -11.69
N ASN A 59 -22.77 -21.09 -12.94
CA ASN A 59 -23.75 -21.89 -13.64
C ASN A 59 -23.56 -23.39 -13.30
N GLN A 60 -24.41 -24.25 -13.88
CA GLN A 60 -24.37 -25.69 -13.66
C GLN A 60 -23.07 -26.36 -14.17
N ASP A 61 -22.41 -25.76 -15.15
CA ASP A 61 -21.12 -26.20 -15.68
C ASP A 61 -19.93 -25.66 -14.86
N ASN A 62 -20.22 -25.05 -13.70
CA ASN A 62 -19.24 -24.40 -12.81
C ASN A 62 -18.45 -23.28 -13.48
N GLN A 63 -18.98 -22.63 -14.50
CA GLN A 63 -18.41 -21.41 -15.07
C GLN A 63 -18.95 -20.19 -14.30
N VAL A 64 -18.11 -19.18 -14.09
CA VAL A 64 -18.49 -17.98 -13.34
C VAL A 64 -18.74 -16.81 -14.27
N GLY A 65 -19.86 -16.13 -14.04
CA GLY A 65 -20.13 -14.81 -14.58
C GLY A 65 -20.00 -13.74 -13.51
N VAL A 66 -19.54 -12.57 -13.93
CA VAL A 66 -19.29 -11.44 -13.05
C VAL A 66 -19.99 -10.21 -13.59
N THR A 67 -20.62 -9.46 -12.70
CA THR A 67 -21.16 -8.13 -13.01
C THR A 67 -20.90 -7.16 -11.87
N SER A 68 -21.04 -5.88 -12.12
CA SER A 68 -20.96 -4.85 -11.08
C SER A 68 -22.18 -3.95 -11.14
N THR A 69 -22.61 -3.48 -9.98
CA THR A 69 -23.70 -2.51 -9.83
C THR A 69 -23.39 -1.55 -8.68
N THR A 70 -24.06 -0.41 -8.67
CA THR A 70 -24.10 0.50 -7.52
C THR A 70 -25.41 0.38 -6.74
N ASP A 71 -26.36 -0.38 -7.29
CA ASP A 71 -27.72 -0.48 -6.79
C ASP A 71 -27.93 -1.80 -6.04
N VAL A 72 -28.28 -1.69 -4.76
CA VAL A 72 -28.48 -2.82 -3.85
C VAL A 72 -29.95 -2.98 -3.43
N ASP A 73 -30.88 -2.27 -4.08
CA ASP A 73 -32.31 -2.50 -3.88
C ASP A 73 -32.77 -3.83 -4.51
N PRO A 74 -33.99 -4.29 -4.25
CA PRO A 74 -34.47 -5.57 -4.78
C PRO A 74 -34.42 -5.67 -6.31
N VAL A 75 -34.64 -4.57 -7.03
CA VAL A 75 -34.64 -4.56 -8.51
C VAL A 75 -33.21 -4.58 -9.04
N GLY A 76 -32.32 -3.77 -8.47
CA GLY A 76 -30.93 -3.70 -8.86
C GLY A 76 -30.17 -5.01 -8.59
N LEU A 77 -30.34 -5.61 -7.41
CA LEU A 77 -29.72 -6.90 -7.08
C LEU A 77 -30.25 -8.06 -7.93
N GLN A 78 -31.58 -8.09 -8.22
CA GLN A 78 -32.14 -9.10 -9.11
C GLN A 78 -31.58 -8.97 -10.52
N LEU A 79 -31.47 -7.75 -11.03
CA LEU A 79 -30.86 -7.49 -12.34
C LEU A 79 -29.40 -7.90 -12.38
N ALA A 80 -28.62 -7.55 -11.34
CA ALA A 80 -27.21 -7.90 -11.25
C ALA A 80 -27.00 -9.42 -11.21
N LEU A 81 -27.78 -10.15 -10.39
CA LEU A 81 -27.72 -11.61 -10.33
C LEU A 81 -28.07 -12.25 -11.68
N LYS A 82 -29.12 -11.77 -12.35
CA LYS A 82 -29.52 -12.22 -13.69
C LYS A 82 -28.42 -11.97 -14.73
N THR A 83 -27.84 -10.77 -14.72
CA THR A 83 -26.75 -10.40 -15.65
C THR A 83 -25.51 -11.26 -15.41
N ALA A 84 -25.14 -11.50 -14.15
CA ALA A 84 -24.03 -12.39 -13.82
C ALA A 84 -24.31 -13.84 -14.24
N GLN A 85 -25.57 -14.31 -14.08
CA GLN A 85 -25.98 -15.63 -14.55
C GLN A 85 -25.85 -15.76 -16.07
N GLU A 86 -26.32 -14.78 -16.82
CA GLU A 86 -26.20 -14.75 -18.29
C GLU A 86 -24.73 -14.70 -18.71
N ALA A 87 -23.89 -13.91 -18.04
CA ALA A 87 -22.46 -13.82 -18.29
C ALA A 87 -21.71 -15.14 -17.99
N SER A 88 -22.20 -15.97 -17.06
CA SER A 88 -21.57 -17.23 -16.70
C SER A 88 -21.47 -18.23 -17.85
N PHE A 89 -22.37 -18.17 -18.81
CA PHE A 89 -22.34 -19.06 -19.99
C PHE A 89 -21.13 -18.79 -20.92
N PHE A 90 -20.50 -17.62 -20.76
CA PHE A 90 -19.28 -17.23 -21.47
C PHE A 90 -18.05 -17.29 -20.58
N GLY A 91 -18.19 -17.76 -19.35
CA GLY A 91 -17.12 -17.86 -18.36
C GLY A 91 -16.06 -18.91 -18.77
N VAL A 92 -14.88 -18.76 -18.16
CA VAL A 92 -13.78 -19.73 -18.35
C VAL A 92 -14.14 -21.09 -17.75
N LYS A 93 -13.66 -22.17 -18.37
CA LYS A 93 -13.87 -23.56 -17.90
C LYS A 93 -12.74 -24.08 -17.01
N GLU A 94 -11.57 -23.48 -17.15
CA GLU A 94 -10.39 -23.85 -16.38
C GLU A 94 -10.03 -22.78 -15.36
N ASN A 95 -9.47 -23.19 -14.24
CA ASN A 95 -9.05 -22.27 -13.17
C ASN A 95 -10.18 -21.34 -12.72
N VAL A 96 -11.39 -21.88 -12.58
CA VAL A 96 -12.56 -21.12 -12.13
C VAL A 96 -12.38 -20.79 -10.63
N PRO A 97 -12.58 -19.52 -10.22
CA PRO A 97 -12.61 -19.15 -8.81
C PRO A 97 -13.73 -19.89 -8.07
N ASP A 98 -13.57 -20.07 -6.78
CA ASP A 98 -14.55 -20.70 -5.91
C ASP A 98 -14.73 -19.88 -4.65
N PHE A 99 -15.68 -20.23 -3.79
CA PHE A 99 -15.77 -19.62 -2.47
C PHE A 99 -14.50 -19.93 -1.67
N SER A 100 -14.10 -18.99 -0.85
CA SER A 100 -13.05 -19.27 0.10
C SER A 100 -13.49 -20.37 1.07
N PRO A 101 -12.69 -21.42 1.29
CA PRO A 101 -13.00 -22.44 2.29
C PRO A 101 -13.09 -21.87 3.71
N ALA A 102 -12.51 -20.68 3.93
CA ALA A 102 -12.54 -19.97 5.20
C ALA A 102 -13.58 -18.84 5.24
N ALA A 103 -14.49 -18.72 4.24
CA ALA A 103 -15.46 -17.63 4.18
C ALA A 103 -16.39 -17.57 5.41
N THR A 104 -16.66 -18.71 6.06
CA THR A 104 -17.47 -18.80 7.28
C THR A 104 -16.63 -18.85 8.58
N ALA A 105 -15.30 -18.93 8.49
CA ALA A 105 -14.43 -18.96 9.65
C ALA A 105 -14.45 -17.61 10.39
N PRO A 106 -14.24 -17.60 11.73
CA PRO A 106 -14.14 -16.35 12.47
C PRO A 106 -13.06 -15.42 11.90
N THR A 107 -13.31 -14.12 11.87
CA THR A 107 -12.28 -13.10 11.62
C THR A 107 -11.68 -12.63 12.92
N THR A 108 -10.45 -12.15 12.88
CA THR A 108 -9.86 -11.45 14.02
C THR A 108 -10.62 -10.15 14.25
N GLU A 109 -11.09 -9.94 15.49
CA GLU A 109 -11.69 -8.66 15.84
C GLU A 109 -10.61 -7.58 15.85
N VAL A 110 -10.77 -6.56 15.02
CA VAL A 110 -9.97 -5.34 15.06
C VAL A 110 -10.90 -4.24 15.52
N ALA A 111 -10.47 -3.44 16.48
CA ALA A 111 -11.27 -2.31 16.95
C ALA A 111 -11.64 -1.42 15.77
N SER A 112 -12.91 -1.43 15.41
CA SER A 112 -13.46 -0.57 14.35
C SER A 112 -13.75 0.79 14.98
N GLU A 113 -12.80 1.71 14.89
CA GLU A 113 -13.04 3.09 15.31
C GLU A 113 -13.66 3.86 14.14
N MET A 114 -14.96 4.10 14.22
CA MET A 114 -15.63 5.03 13.33
C MET A 114 -15.58 6.43 13.94
N SER A 115 -14.75 7.30 13.37
CA SER A 115 -14.72 8.72 13.74
C SER A 115 -15.82 9.48 13.02
N ASN A 116 -16.37 10.48 13.71
CA ASN A 116 -17.27 11.43 13.07
C ASN A 116 -16.51 12.28 12.04
N GLN A 117 -17.12 12.48 10.89
CA GLN A 117 -16.55 13.39 9.90
C GLN A 117 -16.67 14.84 10.39
N ALA A 118 -15.55 15.55 10.32
CA ALA A 118 -15.53 16.97 10.62
C ALA A 118 -16.17 17.80 9.48
N PRO A 119 -16.74 18.97 9.79
CA PRO A 119 -17.20 19.90 8.76
C PRO A 119 -16.06 20.28 7.79
N VAL A 120 -16.40 20.51 6.53
CA VAL A 120 -15.44 20.94 5.48
C VAL A 120 -14.69 22.20 5.89
N SER A 121 -15.37 23.16 6.53
CA SER A 121 -14.74 24.39 7.05
C SER A 121 -13.59 24.08 8.03
N THR A 122 -13.76 23.08 8.88
CA THR A 122 -12.70 22.66 9.82
C THR A 122 -11.47 22.12 9.09
N LEU A 123 -11.65 21.35 8.00
CA LEU A 123 -10.54 20.87 7.19
C LEU A 123 -9.81 22.03 6.52
N ILE A 124 -10.56 22.95 5.94
CA ILE A 124 -10.00 24.16 5.29
C ILE A 124 -9.21 24.98 6.30
N ASP A 125 -9.79 25.31 7.45
CA ASP A 125 -9.13 26.13 8.47
C ASP A 125 -7.82 25.52 8.97
N LYS A 126 -7.81 24.20 9.21
CA LYS A 126 -6.61 23.46 9.61
C LYS A 126 -5.54 23.47 8.52
N LEU A 127 -5.91 23.26 7.27
CA LEU A 127 -4.94 23.21 6.17
C LEU A 127 -4.38 24.61 5.84
N LEU A 128 -5.20 25.67 5.91
CA LEU A 128 -4.74 27.07 5.79
C LEU A 128 -3.75 27.42 6.91
N ALA A 129 -4.02 26.99 8.15
CA ALA A 129 -3.10 27.18 9.26
C ALA A 129 -1.77 26.43 9.03
N ALA A 130 -1.81 25.20 8.50
CA ALA A 130 -0.62 24.42 8.17
C ALA A 130 0.18 25.07 7.04
N GLU A 131 -0.46 25.53 5.95
CA GLU A 131 0.21 26.26 4.87
C GLU A 131 0.92 27.51 5.38
N LYS A 132 0.23 28.31 6.20
CA LYS A 132 0.80 29.52 6.82
C LYS A 132 2.03 29.18 7.68
N SER A 133 1.95 28.14 8.50
CA SER A 133 3.08 27.69 9.34
C SER A 133 4.29 27.29 8.49
N LEU A 134 4.08 26.57 7.39
CA LEU A 134 5.13 26.18 6.46
C LEU A 134 5.80 27.39 5.79
N LEU A 135 5.01 28.33 5.28
CA LEU A 135 5.51 29.51 4.59
C LEU A 135 6.28 30.47 5.50
N THR A 136 5.98 30.46 6.79
CA THR A 136 6.66 31.35 7.78
C THR A 136 7.82 30.70 8.49
N ALA A 137 8.02 29.37 8.34
CA ALA A 137 9.02 28.63 9.08
C ALA A 137 10.47 28.91 8.66
N HIS A 138 10.70 29.18 7.38
CA HIS A 138 12.04 29.43 6.85
C HIS A 138 11.98 30.33 5.62
N PRO A 139 12.85 31.36 5.50
CA PRO A 139 12.78 32.36 4.41
C PRO A 139 13.00 31.76 3.00
N ALA A 140 13.64 30.59 2.89
CA ALA A 140 13.81 29.89 1.63
C ALA A 140 12.56 29.13 1.15
N ILE A 141 11.59 28.85 2.03
CA ILE A 141 10.35 28.18 1.64
C ILE A 141 9.44 29.20 0.97
N ALA A 142 9.32 29.11 -0.36
CA ALA A 142 8.59 30.07 -1.18
C ALA A 142 7.14 29.65 -1.44
N SER A 143 6.85 28.36 -1.43
CA SER A 143 5.50 27.85 -1.72
C SER A 143 5.23 26.47 -1.15
N VAL A 144 3.94 26.12 -1.06
CA VAL A 144 3.41 24.80 -0.68
C VAL A 144 2.58 24.28 -1.86
N PRO A 145 3.24 23.84 -2.97
CA PRO A 145 2.56 23.58 -4.24
C PRO A 145 1.63 22.37 -4.20
N TYR A 146 1.90 21.42 -3.30
CA TYR A 146 1.08 20.23 -3.10
C TYR A 146 0.79 20.07 -1.62
N ASN A 147 -0.48 20.13 -1.29
CA ASN A 147 -0.99 19.90 0.06
C ASN A 147 -2.39 19.31 -0.04
N GLY A 148 -2.83 18.68 1.02
CA GLY A 148 -4.20 18.20 1.12
C GLY A 148 -4.47 17.68 2.51
N LEU A 149 -5.71 17.85 2.95
CA LEU A 149 -6.26 17.29 4.18
C LEU A 149 -7.57 16.59 3.83
N GLY A 150 -7.62 15.29 4.05
CA GLY A 150 -8.77 14.47 3.73
C GLY A 150 -9.26 13.64 4.90
N GLN A 151 -10.53 13.26 4.82
CA GLN A 151 -11.16 12.29 5.70
C GLN A 151 -12.04 11.36 4.89
N GLN A 152 -12.07 10.07 5.28
CA GLN A 152 -12.96 9.14 4.62
C GLN A 152 -13.52 8.08 5.57
N GLN A 153 -14.68 7.55 5.19
CA GLN A 153 -15.31 6.38 5.79
C GLN A 153 -15.46 5.30 4.74
N VAL A 154 -15.01 4.11 5.06
CA VAL A 154 -15.11 2.92 4.19
C VAL A 154 -15.98 1.89 4.89
N ARG A 155 -16.95 1.35 4.16
CA ARG A 155 -17.77 0.21 4.59
C ARG A 155 -17.66 -0.87 3.55
N ARG A 156 -17.51 -2.11 4.00
CA ARG A 156 -17.42 -3.27 3.11
C ARG A 156 -18.25 -4.42 3.64
N PHE A 157 -18.74 -5.24 2.74
CA PHE A 157 -19.40 -6.49 3.09
C PHE A 157 -19.08 -7.58 2.07
N TYR A 158 -19.19 -8.81 2.52
CA TYR A 158 -19.18 -10.01 1.69
C TYR A 158 -20.29 -10.93 2.15
N LEU A 159 -20.97 -11.56 1.19
CA LEU A 159 -21.94 -12.62 1.45
C LEU A 159 -21.90 -13.66 0.32
N ASN A 160 -22.29 -14.90 0.61
CA ASN A 160 -22.44 -15.94 -0.39
C ASN A 160 -23.63 -16.85 -0.13
N SER A 161 -23.96 -17.69 -1.11
CA SER A 161 -25.09 -18.65 -1.04
C SER A 161 -24.90 -19.75 0.00
N ASP A 162 -23.67 -19.99 0.52
CA ASP A 162 -23.36 -20.97 1.57
C ASP A 162 -23.50 -20.39 2.97
N GLY A 163 -24.03 -19.16 3.10
CA GLY A 163 -24.33 -18.50 4.36
C GLY A 163 -23.19 -17.71 4.98
N ALA A 164 -22.06 -17.54 4.29
CA ALA A 164 -21.06 -16.60 4.76
C ALA A 164 -21.58 -15.18 4.68
N MET A 165 -21.38 -14.42 5.75
CA MET A 165 -21.74 -13.01 5.85
C MET A 165 -20.68 -12.27 6.67
N ARG A 166 -20.10 -11.22 6.09
CA ARG A 166 -19.05 -10.40 6.69
C ARG A 166 -19.34 -8.93 6.46
N GLN A 167 -19.01 -8.10 7.42
CA GLN A 167 -19.08 -6.65 7.28
C GLN A 167 -18.02 -5.99 8.15
N GLU A 168 -17.51 -4.87 7.67
CA GLU A 168 -16.66 -3.98 8.46
C GLU A 168 -16.83 -2.53 8.02
N ALA A 169 -16.51 -1.62 8.92
CA ALA A 169 -16.53 -0.18 8.68
C ALA A 169 -15.32 0.46 9.32
N ARG A 170 -14.72 1.45 8.66
CA ARG A 170 -13.55 2.19 9.15
C ARG A 170 -13.62 3.62 8.73
N SER A 171 -12.93 4.46 9.48
CA SER A 171 -12.65 5.84 9.10
C SER A 171 -11.16 6.11 9.18
N TYR A 172 -10.69 7.03 8.38
CA TYR A 172 -9.37 7.59 8.49
C TYR A 172 -9.29 9.02 7.96
N ALA A 173 -8.30 9.73 8.45
CA ALA A 173 -7.94 11.05 7.97
C ALA A 173 -6.46 11.06 7.57
N SER A 174 -6.13 11.88 6.58
CA SER A 174 -4.77 12.01 6.08
C SER A 174 -4.42 13.45 5.78
N VAL A 175 -3.15 13.80 5.95
CA VAL A 175 -2.59 15.07 5.54
C VAL A 175 -1.30 14.84 4.78
N TYR A 176 -1.13 15.54 3.67
CA TYR A 176 0.14 15.62 2.96
C TYR A 176 0.53 17.08 2.74
N LEU A 177 1.80 17.38 2.97
CA LEU A 177 2.34 18.74 2.90
C LEU A 177 3.68 18.67 2.16
N TYR A 178 3.78 19.36 1.00
CA TYR A 178 5.00 19.50 0.22
C TYR A 178 5.37 20.95 0.09
N THR A 179 6.60 21.27 0.42
CA THR A 179 7.14 22.62 0.30
C THR A 179 8.16 22.70 -0.83
N LYS A 180 8.31 23.88 -1.39
CA LYS A 180 9.29 24.21 -2.43
C LYS A 180 10.09 25.43 -2.02
N THR A 181 11.41 25.36 -2.18
CA THR A 181 12.33 26.46 -1.90
C THR A 181 12.59 27.28 -3.15
N GLU A 182 12.83 28.58 -2.96
CA GLU A 182 13.38 29.49 -3.97
C GLU A 182 14.45 30.38 -3.31
N GLN A 183 15.68 30.26 -3.80
CA GLN A 183 16.80 31.10 -3.41
C GLN A 183 17.60 31.51 -4.65
N GLU A 184 18.07 32.74 -4.69
CA GLU A 184 18.90 33.24 -5.79
C GLU A 184 20.17 32.40 -5.94
N GLY A 185 20.47 31.95 -7.15
CA GLY A 185 21.64 31.15 -7.48
C GLY A 185 21.56 29.66 -7.07
N LYS A 186 20.46 29.20 -6.48
CA LYS A 186 20.26 27.78 -6.12
C LYS A 186 19.12 27.13 -6.90
N LYS A 187 19.25 25.84 -7.19
CA LYS A 187 18.14 25.05 -7.75
C LYS A 187 17.01 24.95 -6.69
N PRO A 188 15.74 25.09 -7.07
CA PRO A 188 14.63 24.84 -6.17
C PRO A 188 14.65 23.40 -5.64
N ARG A 189 14.44 23.25 -4.35
CA ARG A 189 14.33 21.93 -3.69
C ARG A 189 12.91 21.74 -3.18
N SER A 190 12.45 20.51 -3.19
CA SER A 190 11.10 20.16 -2.71
C SER A 190 11.19 18.90 -1.88
N ALA A 191 10.56 18.92 -0.73
CA ALA A 191 10.34 17.75 0.09
C ALA A 191 9.00 17.86 0.80
N GLY A 192 8.56 16.79 1.43
CA GLY A 192 7.29 16.81 2.14
C GLY A 192 7.14 15.66 3.11
N ALA A 193 6.01 15.70 3.81
CA ALA A 193 5.60 14.70 4.77
C ALA A 193 4.15 14.26 4.53
N PHE A 194 3.81 13.10 5.07
CA PHE A 194 2.47 12.53 5.02
C PHE A 194 2.16 11.87 6.35
N ARG A 195 0.92 12.06 6.83
CA ARG A 195 0.39 11.39 8.01
C ARG A 195 -0.98 10.80 7.72
N VAL A 196 -1.28 9.70 8.39
CA VAL A 196 -2.59 9.06 8.39
C VAL A 196 -2.96 8.62 9.81
N SER A 197 -4.24 8.68 10.14
CA SER A 197 -4.76 8.29 11.45
C SER A 197 -6.19 7.77 11.33
N PRO A 198 -6.75 7.07 12.34
CA PRO A 198 -8.15 6.60 12.33
C PRO A 198 -9.19 7.73 12.22
N GLY A 199 -8.83 8.97 12.55
CA GLY A 199 -9.71 10.13 12.46
C GLY A 199 -8.95 11.44 12.60
N LEU A 200 -9.58 12.54 12.23
CA LEU A 200 -8.97 13.89 12.20
C LEU A 200 -8.43 14.32 13.59
N GLU A 201 -9.08 13.91 14.66
CA GLU A 201 -8.69 14.24 16.04
C GLU A 201 -7.38 13.59 16.49
N LYS A 202 -6.98 12.49 15.84
CA LYS A 202 -5.72 11.78 16.10
C LYS A 202 -4.64 12.09 15.06
N LEU A 203 -4.95 12.93 14.07
CA LEU A 203 -4.03 13.23 12.98
C LEU A 203 -2.95 14.22 13.42
N ASP A 204 -1.70 13.77 13.35
CA ASP A 204 -0.52 14.56 13.73
C ASP A 204 -0.14 15.55 12.61
N ILE A 205 -0.89 16.65 12.51
CA ILE A 205 -0.65 17.71 11.53
C ILE A 205 0.62 18.47 11.88
N ASP A 206 0.87 18.74 13.16
CA ASP A 206 2.04 19.50 13.62
C ASP A 206 3.34 18.74 13.31
N GLY A 207 3.42 17.45 13.62
CA GLY A 207 4.56 16.62 13.24
C GLY A 207 4.72 16.48 11.72
N CYS A 208 3.64 16.53 10.95
CA CYS A 208 3.72 16.60 9.48
C CYS A 208 4.35 17.92 9.00
N ILE A 209 4.00 19.04 9.62
CA ILE A 209 4.59 20.37 9.35
C ILE A 209 6.08 20.37 9.67
N GLU A 210 6.46 19.90 10.87
CA GLU A 210 7.85 19.85 11.33
C GLU A 210 8.72 18.99 10.41
N GLU A 211 8.24 17.79 10.03
CA GLU A 211 8.96 16.93 9.11
C GLU A 211 9.11 17.53 7.72
N ALA A 212 8.06 18.16 7.16
CA ALA A 212 8.11 18.80 5.86
C ALA A 212 9.14 19.96 5.84
N ILE A 213 9.15 20.79 6.89
CA ILE A 213 10.14 21.87 7.05
C ILE A 213 11.55 21.31 7.14
N SER A 214 11.78 20.40 8.09
CA SER A 214 13.10 19.79 8.33
C SER A 214 13.69 19.16 7.07
N LYS A 215 12.90 18.35 6.38
CA LYS A 215 13.32 17.71 5.12
C LYS A 215 13.65 18.73 4.03
N THR A 216 12.79 19.72 3.82
CA THR A 216 13.00 20.70 2.76
C THR A 216 14.22 21.58 3.02
N VAL A 217 14.38 22.05 4.26
CA VAL A 217 15.52 22.87 4.66
C VAL A 217 16.83 22.10 4.60
N SER A 218 16.83 20.80 4.95
CA SER A 218 18.02 19.96 4.87
C SER A 218 18.54 19.73 3.45
N HIS A 219 17.77 20.07 2.44
CA HIS A 219 18.18 20.01 1.04
C HIS A 219 18.67 21.34 0.45
N LEU A 220 18.75 22.42 1.24
CA LEU A 220 19.18 23.73 0.76
C LEU A 220 20.65 23.78 0.36
N ASP A 221 21.50 23.08 1.12
CA ASP A 221 22.92 22.96 0.84
C ASP A 221 23.17 21.56 0.24
N TYR A 222 23.44 21.56 -1.05
CA TYR A 222 23.61 20.34 -1.83
C TYR A 222 24.93 20.34 -2.61
N GLN A 223 25.43 19.15 -2.87
CA GLN A 223 26.65 18.93 -3.65
C GLN A 223 26.47 17.77 -4.63
N PRO A 224 27.15 17.78 -5.78
CA PRO A 224 27.18 16.62 -6.65
C PRO A 224 27.89 15.46 -5.95
N ILE A 225 27.49 14.23 -6.32
CA ILE A 225 28.13 13.01 -5.83
C ILE A 225 28.94 12.37 -6.97
N THR A 226 30.11 11.83 -6.66
CA THR A 226 30.92 11.08 -7.62
C THR A 226 30.23 9.76 -7.97
N THR A 227 30.18 9.44 -9.26
CA THR A 227 29.68 8.15 -9.73
C THR A 227 30.52 7.00 -9.18
N GLY A 228 29.88 6.00 -8.57
CA GLY A 228 30.60 4.88 -7.94
C GLY A 228 29.69 3.88 -7.25
N LYS A 229 30.30 2.94 -6.54
CA LYS A 229 29.61 2.00 -5.66
C LYS A 229 29.71 2.48 -4.23
N TYR A 230 28.57 2.45 -3.54
CA TYR A 230 28.46 2.96 -2.17
C TYR A 230 27.81 1.93 -1.23
N LEU A 231 28.09 2.10 0.04
CA LEU A 231 27.23 1.60 1.09
C LEU A 231 26.00 2.53 1.14
N VAL A 232 24.81 1.98 0.96
CA VAL A 232 23.56 2.75 0.85
C VAL A 232 22.66 2.40 2.01
N VAL A 233 22.05 3.40 2.61
CA VAL A 233 21.01 3.24 3.62
C VAL A 233 19.71 3.71 3.01
N PHE A 234 18.74 2.82 2.95
CA PHE A 234 17.38 3.21 2.59
C PHE A 234 16.62 3.62 3.84
N ALA A 235 16.05 4.82 3.83
CA ALA A 235 15.04 5.19 4.80
C ALA A 235 13.80 4.29 4.65
N PRO A 236 13.03 4.07 5.73
CA PRO A 236 11.92 3.13 5.76
C PRO A 236 10.94 3.26 4.58
N ARG A 237 10.53 4.49 4.27
CA ARG A 237 9.60 4.77 3.15
C ARG A 237 10.21 4.44 1.78
N ALA A 238 11.48 4.74 1.59
CA ALA A 238 12.18 4.45 0.33
C ALA A 238 12.30 2.93 0.10
N PHE A 239 12.67 2.17 1.14
CA PHE A 239 12.77 0.72 1.06
C PHE A 239 11.41 0.07 0.79
N LEU A 240 10.36 0.46 1.53
CA LEU A 240 9.00 -0.06 1.32
C LEU A 240 8.45 0.27 -0.07
N SER A 241 8.75 1.46 -0.60
CA SER A 241 8.37 1.83 -1.97
C SER A 241 9.05 0.95 -3.01
N LEU A 242 10.31 0.60 -2.80
CA LEU A 242 11.05 -0.31 -3.67
C LEU A 242 10.47 -1.74 -3.58
N ILE A 243 10.24 -2.26 -2.38
CA ILE A 243 9.60 -3.58 -2.18
C ILE A 243 8.22 -3.62 -2.84
N GLY A 244 7.42 -2.56 -2.67
CA GLY A 244 6.11 -2.42 -3.32
C GLY A 244 6.18 -2.47 -4.85
N ALA A 245 7.19 -1.83 -5.46
CA ALA A 245 7.40 -1.86 -6.90
C ALA A 245 7.77 -3.25 -7.46
N PHE A 246 8.30 -4.13 -6.59
CA PHE A 246 8.61 -5.53 -6.89
C PHE A 246 7.68 -6.52 -6.17
N SER A 247 6.46 -6.10 -5.80
CA SER A 247 5.47 -6.96 -5.13
C SER A 247 5.08 -8.20 -5.94
N ASN A 248 5.30 -8.19 -7.25
CA ASN A 248 5.14 -9.37 -8.12
C ASN A 248 6.01 -10.56 -7.71
N LEU A 249 7.10 -10.36 -6.98
CA LEU A 249 7.92 -11.45 -6.40
C LEU A 249 7.12 -12.33 -5.43
N PHE A 250 6.12 -11.76 -4.78
CA PHE A 250 5.32 -12.41 -3.74
C PHE A 250 3.90 -12.71 -4.16
N ASN A 251 3.51 -12.32 -5.37
CA ASN A 251 2.15 -12.45 -5.89
C ASN A 251 1.99 -13.76 -6.65
N ALA A 252 1.24 -14.72 -6.10
CA ALA A 252 1.04 -16.03 -6.70
C ALA A 252 0.44 -15.99 -8.11
N GLN A 253 -0.42 -14.98 -8.42
CA GLN A 253 -0.94 -14.83 -9.77
C GLN A 253 0.16 -14.47 -10.77
N ASN A 254 1.03 -13.51 -10.41
CA ASN A 254 2.16 -13.13 -11.26
C ASN A 254 3.16 -14.27 -11.44
N VAL A 255 3.40 -15.06 -10.39
CA VAL A 255 4.24 -16.27 -10.45
C VAL A 255 3.67 -17.28 -11.43
N LEU A 256 2.37 -17.59 -11.32
CA LEU A 256 1.68 -18.55 -12.20
C LEU A 256 1.58 -18.05 -13.65
N ASP A 257 1.48 -16.74 -13.86
CA ASP A 257 1.41 -16.11 -15.19
C ASP A 257 2.80 -15.82 -15.77
N LYS A 258 3.87 -16.23 -15.09
CA LYS A 258 5.28 -15.98 -15.48
C LYS A 258 5.61 -14.48 -15.61
N GLN A 259 4.99 -13.67 -14.80
CA GLN A 259 5.20 -12.22 -14.69
C GLN A 259 5.94 -11.85 -13.40
N SER A 260 6.82 -12.74 -12.95
CA SER A 260 7.63 -12.60 -11.75
C SER A 260 8.99 -13.24 -11.96
N LEU A 261 9.99 -12.78 -11.22
CA LEU A 261 11.28 -13.48 -11.09
C LEU A 261 11.17 -14.73 -10.21
N SER A 262 10.18 -14.77 -9.33
CA SER A 262 9.87 -15.96 -8.54
C SER A 262 9.11 -16.97 -9.39
N THR A 263 9.36 -18.25 -9.13
CA THR A 263 8.62 -19.39 -9.68
C THR A 263 8.07 -20.22 -8.52
N PRO A 264 7.16 -21.18 -8.73
CA PRO A 264 6.71 -22.07 -7.66
C PRO A 264 7.87 -22.76 -6.92
N GLU A 265 8.94 -23.10 -7.63
CA GLU A 265 10.15 -23.75 -7.10
C GLU A 265 11.05 -22.80 -6.30
N SER A 266 10.78 -21.48 -6.35
CA SER A 266 11.51 -20.50 -5.55
C SER A 266 11.15 -20.57 -4.05
N LEU A 267 10.02 -21.17 -3.68
CA LEU A 267 9.67 -21.43 -2.28
C LEU A 267 10.75 -22.27 -1.59
N GLY A 268 11.14 -21.86 -0.41
CA GLY A 268 12.22 -22.50 0.36
C GLY A 268 13.63 -22.13 -0.10
N THR A 269 13.80 -21.30 -1.13
CA THR A 269 15.12 -20.84 -1.59
C THR A 269 15.51 -19.50 -0.97
N GLN A 270 16.82 -19.27 -0.86
CA GLN A 270 17.36 -18.02 -0.34
C GLN A 270 17.36 -16.92 -1.42
N ILE A 271 16.51 -15.90 -1.25
CA ILE A 271 16.40 -14.77 -2.18
C ILE A 271 16.94 -13.45 -1.59
N ALA A 272 17.21 -13.42 -0.29
CA ALA A 272 17.69 -12.24 0.43
C ALA A 272 18.78 -12.61 1.44
N ALA A 273 19.42 -11.61 2.05
CA ALA A 273 20.31 -11.81 3.17
C ALA A 273 19.57 -12.41 4.38
N THR A 274 20.25 -13.24 5.16
CA THR A 274 19.69 -13.88 6.37
C THR A 274 19.23 -12.88 7.44
N ALA A 275 19.71 -11.65 7.37
CA ALA A 275 19.28 -10.57 8.25
C ALA A 275 17.83 -10.11 8.00
N LEU A 276 17.26 -10.36 6.80
CA LEU A 276 15.96 -9.84 6.40
C LEU A 276 14.83 -10.79 6.74
N ASN A 277 13.82 -10.26 7.43
CA ASN A 277 12.46 -10.81 7.49
C ASN A 277 11.48 -9.81 6.89
N LEU A 278 10.49 -10.32 6.15
CA LEU A 278 9.42 -9.55 5.54
C LEU A 278 8.10 -10.30 5.67
N CYS A 279 7.08 -9.61 6.18
CA CYS A 279 5.71 -10.13 6.22
C CYS A 279 4.77 -9.17 5.47
N ASP A 280 3.67 -9.71 4.96
CA ASP A 280 2.42 -8.96 4.75
C ASP A 280 1.56 -9.13 6.00
N ASP A 281 1.27 -8.06 6.71
CA ASP A 281 0.57 -8.09 8.00
C ASP A 281 -0.66 -7.16 7.98
N ALA A 282 -1.73 -7.66 7.38
CA ALA A 282 -2.99 -6.92 7.21
C ALA A 282 -3.54 -6.35 8.53
N LEU A 283 -3.31 -7.08 9.64
CA LEU A 283 -3.87 -6.77 10.97
C LEU A 283 -2.84 -6.12 11.91
N HIS A 284 -1.71 -5.65 11.37
CA HIS A 284 -0.71 -4.96 12.19
C HIS A 284 -1.34 -3.76 12.93
N PRO A 285 -1.07 -3.56 14.22
CA PRO A 285 -1.70 -2.48 15.00
C PRO A 285 -1.47 -1.07 14.44
N ALA A 286 -0.39 -0.86 13.70
CA ALA A 286 -0.10 0.41 13.02
C ALA A 286 -0.80 0.56 11.65
N ASN A 287 -1.45 -0.48 11.16
CA ASN A 287 -2.17 -0.42 9.88
C ASN A 287 -3.53 0.26 10.05
N VAL A 288 -3.60 1.54 9.76
CA VAL A 288 -4.86 2.31 9.81
C VAL A 288 -5.91 1.77 8.85
N SER A 289 -5.45 1.18 7.72
CA SER A 289 -6.30 0.58 6.69
C SER A 289 -6.50 -0.93 6.89
N ALA A 290 -6.28 -1.45 8.11
CA ALA A 290 -6.39 -2.87 8.38
C ALA A 290 -7.74 -3.45 7.91
N GLU A 291 -7.72 -4.61 7.27
CA GLU A 291 -8.87 -5.31 6.72
C GLU A 291 -8.98 -6.69 7.35
N THR A 292 -10.16 -7.06 7.86
CA THR A 292 -10.36 -8.34 8.56
C THR A 292 -10.69 -9.48 7.60
N PHE A 293 -11.06 -9.16 6.38
CA PHE A 293 -11.31 -10.11 5.30
C PHE A 293 -11.03 -9.45 3.94
N ASP A 294 -10.65 -10.26 2.96
CA ASP A 294 -10.49 -9.83 1.57
C ASP A 294 -11.84 -9.85 0.82
N SER A 295 -11.83 -9.42 -0.42
CA SER A 295 -13.08 -9.35 -1.20
C SER A 295 -13.67 -10.72 -1.57
N GLU A 296 -12.94 -11.82 -1.38
CA GLU A 296 -13.46 -13.20 -1.51
C GLU A 296 -14.01 -13.75 -0.18
N GLY A 297 -14.08 -12.91 0.87
CA GLY A 297 -14.54 -13.30 2.19
C GLY A 297 -13.51 -14.09 3.00
N THR A 298 -12.30 -14.26 2.52
CA THR A 298 -11.21 -14.92 3.24
C THR A 298 -10.73 -14.03 4.39
N PRO A 299 -10.64 -14.55 5.64
CA PRO A 299 -10.00 -13.82 6.72
C PRO A 299 -8.58 -13.41 6.37
N THR A 300 -8.24 -12.15 6.59
CA THR A 300 -6.86 -11.67 6.45
C THR A 300 -6.01 -12.16 7.62
N ARG A 301 -4.72 -12.25 7.38
CA ARG A 301 -3.76 -12.70 8.40
C ARG A 301 -2.36 -12.19 8.09
N ARG A 302 -1.46 -12.31 9.05
CA ARG A 302 -0.04 -12.13 8.81
C ARG A 302 0.50 -13.28 7.97
N VAL A 303 1.20 -12.97 6.88
CA VAL A 303 1.86 -13.93 5.98
C VAL A 303 3.36 -13.63 5.96
N GLU A 304 4.17 -14.58 6.38
CA GLU A 304 5.64 -14.48 6.27
C GLU A 304 6.03 -14.67 4.80
N LEU A 305 6.52 -13.63 4.14
CA LEU A 305 6.98 -13.66 2.75
C LEU A 305 8.44 -14.07 2.67
N ILE A 306 9.28 -13.45 3.50
CA ILE A 306 10.69 -13.79 3.66
C ILE A 306 10.97 -14.05 5.13
N LYS A 307 11.58 -15.20 5.42
CA LYS A 307 12.05 -15.57 6.74
C LYS A 307 13.54 -15.86 6.71
N GLU A 308 14.33 -15.07 7.41
CA GLU A 308 15.79 -15.18 7.43
C GLU A 308 16.40 -15.29 6.01
N GLY A 309 15.90 -14.46 5.09
CA GLY A 309 16.32 -14.41 3.69
C GLY A 309 15.70 -15.47 2.78
N ILE A 310 14.95 -16.43 3.31
CA ILE A 310 14.31 -17.52 2.55
C ILE A 310 12.89 -17.10 2.14
N LEU A 311 12.55 -17.26 0.86
CA LEU A 311 11.18 -17.07 0.37
C LEU A 311 10.27 -18.16 0.97
N SER A 312 9.37 -17.76 1.86
CA SER A 312 8.57 -18.69 2.66
C SER A 312 7.15 -18.88 2.13
N ASN A 313 6.54 -17.85 1.59
CA ASN A 313 5.18 -17.90 1.06
C ASN A 313 4.99 -16.93 -0.10
N PHE A 314 3.93 -17.18 -0.87
CA PHE A 314 3.29 -16.20 -1.74
C PHE A 314 1.98 -15.71 -1.14
N LEU A 315 1.49 -14.59 -1.65
CA LEU A 315 0.14 -14.10 -1.38
C LEU A 315 -0.83 -14.74 -2.37
N HIS A 316 -1.97 -15.21 -1.87
CA HIS A 316 -2.91 -16.01 -2.62
C HIS A 316 -4.34 -15.47 -2.57
N SER A 317 -5.02 -15.48 -3.71
CA SER A 317 -6.47 -15.56 -3.83
C SER A 317 -6.94 -17.02 -3.73
N THR A 318 -8.24 -17.27 -3.71
CA THR A 318 -8.81 -18.64 -3.73
C THR A 318 -8.34 -19.45 -4.95
N ILE A 319 -8.32 -18.82 -6.13
CA ILE A 319 -7.91 -19.47 -7.38
C ILE A 319 -6.41 -19.81 -7.41
N THR A 320 -5.55 -18.90 -6.98
CA THR A 320 -4.10 -19.16 -6.97
C THR A 320 -3.72 -20.17 -5.91
N ALA A 321 -4.39 -20.16 -4.76
CA ALA A 321 -4.23 -21.16 -3.71
C ALA A 321 -4.60 -22.55 -4.22
N LYS A 322 -5.74 -22.69 -4.89
CA LYS A 322 -6.16 -23.96 -5.51
C LYS A 322 -5.15 -24.47 -6.54
N ARG A 323 -4.63 -23.58 -7.42
CA ARG A 323 -3.64 -23.94 -8.45
C ARG A 323 -2.29 -24.36 -7.86
N MET A 324 -1.91 -23.84 -6.71
CA MET A 324 -0.65 -24.16 -6.03
C MET A 324 -0.84 -25.15 -4.87
N ASN A 325 -2.04 -25.74 -4.71
CA ASN A 325 -2.41 -26.68 -3.66
C ASN A 325 -2.04 -26.18 -2.26
N THR A 326 -2.46 -24.96 -1.95
CA THR A 326 -2.27 -24.30 -0.66
C THR A 326 -3.53 -23.58 -0.23
N GLU A 327 -3.49 -22.88 0.93
CA GLU A 327 -4.60 -22.11 1.46
C GLU A 327 -4.57 -20.65 0.99
N PRO A 328 -5.72 -20.00 0.75
CA PRO A 328 -5.78 -18.59 0.46
C PRO A 328 -5.26 -17.77 1.65
N THR A 329 -4.69 -16.60 1.36
CA THR A 329 -4.02 -15.78 2.39
C THR A 329 -4.82 -14.57 2.84
N GLY A 330 -5.99 -14.32 2.25
CA GLY A 330 -6.80 -13.14 2.53
C GLY A 330 -6.30 -11.91 1.75
N ASN A 331 -5.76 -12.13 0.57
CA ASN A 331 -5.20 -11.09 -0.31
C ASN A 331 -5.94 -11.00 -1.64
N GLY A 332 -7.09 -11.66 -1.80
CA GLY A 332 -7.87 -11.68 -3.02
C GLY A 332 -8.69 -10.40 -3.21
N ASN A 333 -8.61 -9.80 -4.39
CA ASN A 333 -9.42 -8.65 -4.78
C ASN A 333 -10.28 -9.02 -5.98
N ILE A 334 -11.60 -9.07 -5.80
CA ILE A 334 -12.56 -9.35 -6.86
C ILE A 334 -12.76 -8.11 -7.74
N GLY A 335 -12.62 -8.30 -9.04
CA GLY A 335 -12.93 -7.34 -10.08
C GLY A 335 -13.38 -8.08 -11.33
N ALA A 336 -13.10 -7.54 -12.50
CA ALA A 336 -13.26 -8.27 -13.76
C ALA A 336 -12.42 -9.55 -13.79
N LYS A 337 -11.30 -9.53 -13.06
CA LYS A 337 -10.46 -10.67 -12.67
C LYS A 337 -10.20 -10.59 -11.18
N VAL A 338 -9.94 -11.74 -10.55
CA VAL A 338 -9.44 -11.74 -9.19
C VAL A 338 -7.96 -11.40 -9.23
N MET A 339 -7.59 -10.37 -8.49
CA MET A 339 -6.20 -9.92 -8.33
C MET A 339 -5.70 -10.26 -6.92
N VAL A 340 -4.39 -10.31 -6.76
CA VAL A 340 -3.75 -10.50 -5.46
C VAL A 340 -2.96 -9.24 -5.12
N SER A 341 -3.13 -8.71 -3.92
CA SER A 341 -2.42 -7.50 -3.47
C SER A 341 -1.95 -7.64 -2.04
N PRO A 342 -0.76 -7.14 -1.70
CA PRO A 342 -0.33 -7.01 -0.31
C PRO A 342 -1.17 -5.97 0.40
N HIS A 343 -1.28 -6.09 1.73
CA HIS A 343 -1.97 -5.13 2.59
C HIS A 343 -1.01 -4.14 3.23
N PHE A 344 -0.09 -4.65 4.04
CA PHE A 344 0.78 -3.82 4.87
C PHE A 344 2.10 -4.54 5.16
N TYR A 345 3.20 -4.02 4.66
CA TYR A 345 4.49 -4.66 4.85
C TYR A 345 5.05 -4.44 6.26
N HIS A 346 5.60 -5.51 6.83
CA HIS A 346 6.39 -5.44 8.05
C HIS A 346 7.76 -6.03 7.80
N VAL A 347 8.76 -5.16 7.76
CA VAL A 347 10.18 -5.47 7.60
C VAL A 347 10.85 -5.43 8.96
N PHE A 348 11.62 -6.45 9.31
CA PHE A 348 12.32 -6.52 10.58
C PHE A 348 13.59 -7.36 10.51
N ALA A 349 14.54 -7.07 11.41
CA ALA A 349 15.81 -7.79 11.48
C ALA A 349 15.62 -9.23 12.02
N SER A 350 16.44 -10.15 11.49
CA SER A 350 16.60 -11.47 12.13
C SER A 350 17.30 -11.33 13.49
N ALA A 351 16.92 -12.15 14.45
CA ALA A 351 17.58 -12.23 15.76
C ALA A 351 19.08 -12.60 15.68
N ASN A 352 19.50 -13.20 14.57
CA ASN A 352 20.87 -13.65 14.34
C ASN A 352 21.77 -12.60 13.68
N GLN A 353 21.30 -11.35 13.55
CA GLN A 353 22.09 -10.27 12.98
C GLN A 353 23.30 -9.94 13.87
N THR A 354 24.50 -10.07 13.33
CA THR A 354 25.76 -9.88 14.09
C THR A 354 26.45 -8.56 13.81
N LYS A 355 26.17 -7.91 12.66
CA LYS A 355 26.74 -6.61 12.31
C LYS A 355 25.93 -5.48 12.95
N SER A 356 26.59 -4.39 13.23
CA SER A 356 25.97 -3.14 13.69
C SER A 356 26.58 -1.97 12.94
N TYR A 357 25.73 -1.10 12.43
CA TYR A 357 26.10 0.14 11.76
C TYR A 357 25.34 1.30 12.42
N SER A 358 25.90 2.51 12.34
CA SER A 358 25.24 3.73 12.79
C SER A 358 25.55 4.86 11.83
N LEU A 359 24.55 5.65 11.47
CA LEU A 359 24.73 6.86 10.66
C LEU A 359 25.62 7.90 11.33
N GLU A 360 25.68 7.90 12.67
CA GLU A 360 26.55 8.84 13.42
C GLU A 360 28.04 8.57 13.23
N THR A 361 28.41 7.32 13.01
CA THR A 361 29.81 6.89 12.86
C THR A 361 30.21 6.54 11.43
N ALA A 362 29.19 6.43 10.54
CA ALA A 362 29.40 6.05 9.15
C ALA A 362 30.15 7.12 8.35
N GLU A 363 31.00 6.67 7.43
CA GLU A 363 31.74 7.53 6.51
C GLU A 363 31.44 7.13 5.06
N ASN A 364 31.23 8.12 4.21
CA ASN A 364 30.98 7.95 2.77
C ASN A 364 29.76 7.04 2.47
N VAL A 365 28.68 7.23 3.21
CA VAL A 365 27.45 6.45 3.09
C VAL A 365 26.37 7.30 2.41
N VAL A 366 25.63 6.73 1.47
CA VAL A 366 24.50 7.38 0.82
C VAL A 366 23.23 7.02 1.56
N LEU A 367 22.58 8.00 2.20
CA LEU A 367 21.26 7.86 2.80
C LEU A 367 20.18 8.28 1.77
N ILE A 368 19.36 7.35 1.34
CA ILE A 368 18.23 7.58 0.41
C ILE A 368 16.95 7.76 1.23
N ASP A 369 16.38 8.97 1.21
CA ASP A 369 15.10 9.28 1.88
C ASP A 369 13.89 8.90 1.01
N SER A 370 13.95 9.20 -0.28
CA SER A 370 12.85 8.93 -1.21
C SER A 370 13.34 8.52 -2.59
N LEU A 371 12.57 7.66 -3.24
CA LEU A 371 12.77 7.22 -4.61
C LEU A 371 11.72 7.89 -5.51
N ARG A 372 12.14 8.33 -6.69
CA ARG A 372 11.29 8.99 -7.68
C ARG A 372 11.08 8.12 -8.91
N ALA A 373 10.03 8.39 -9.66
CA ALA A 373 9.74 7.76 -10.96
C ALA A 373 9.72 6.21 -10.94
N LEU A 374 9.25 5.59 -9.85
CA LEU A 374 9.14 4.12 -9.72
C LEU A 374 8.42 3.49 -10.91
N HIS A 375 7.37 4.14 -11.44
CA HIS A 375 6.60 3.65 -12.59
C HIS A 375 7.37 3.60 -13.91
N ALA A 376 8.48 4.36 -14.03
CA ALA A 376 9.29 4.44 -15.25
C ALA A 376 10.68 3.81 -15.08
N GLY A 377 11.23 3.82 -13.85
CA GLY A 377 12.57 3.35 -13.57
C GLY A 377 12.68 1.91 -13.05
N VAL A 378 11.56 1.17 -12.97
CA VAL A 378 11.52 -0.22 -12.51
C VAL A 378 11.09 -1.14 -13.65
N ASN A 379 11.85 -2.21 -13.85
CA ASN A 379 11.46 -3.34 -14.70
C ASN A 379 11.27 -4.58 -13.79
N SER A 380 10.04 -4.79 -13.35
CA SER A 380 9.72 -5.86 -12.40
C SER A 380 9.89 -7.28 -12.98
N LEU A 381 9.85 -7.43 -14.32
CA LEU A 381 10.07 -8.72 -14.98
C LEU A 381 11.56 -9.10 -15.07
N GLN A 382 12.43 -8.11 -15.18
CA GLN A 382 13.88 -8.32 -15.25
C GLN A 382 14.58 -8.12 -13.91
N GLY A 383 13.86 -7.59 -12.91
CA GLY A 383 14.42 -7.28 -11.60
C GLY A 383 15.24 -6.01 -11.53
N SER A 384 15.41 -5.30 -12.63
CA SER A 384 16.27 -4.12 -12.70
C SER A 384 15.54 -2.85 -12.32
N PHE A 385 16.28 -1.92 -11.71
CA PHE A 385 15.81 -0.57 -11.42
C PHE A 385 16.90 0.47 -11.66
N SER A 386 16.47 1.67 -12.03
CA SER A 386 17.31 2.87 -12.15
C SER A 386 16.45 4.08 -11.77
N LEU A 387 16.64 4.58 -10.55
CA LEU A 387 15.70 5.48 -9.89
C LEU A 387 16.39 6.76 -9.42
N PRO A 388 15.96 7.94 -9.86
CA PRO A 388 16.32 9.19 -9.20
C PRO A 388 15.90 9.15 -7.73
N PHE A 389 16.70 9.74 -6.86
CA PHE A 389 16.41 9.77 -5.44
C PHE A 389 16.72 11.14 -4.81
N ASP A 390 16.11 11.38 -3.65
CA ASP A 390 16.51 12.45 -2.75
C ASP A 390 17.19 11.81 -1.54
N GLY A 391 18.28 12.42 -1.09
CA GLY A 391 19.05 11.88 0.01
C GLY A 391 20.32 12.68 0.30
N TRP A 392 21.15 12.11 1.15
CA TRP A 392 22.37 12.76 1.64
C TRP A 392 23.58 11.84 1.54
N LEU A 393 24.71 12.44 1.29
CA LEU A 393 26.00 11.82 1.61
C LEU A 393 26.29 12.06 3.10
N VAL A 394 26.49 10.96 3.84
CA VAL A 394 26.70 10.97 5.28
C VAL A 394 28.16 10.69 5.59
N ASN A 395 28.79 11.60 6.34
CA ASN A 395 30.13 11.46 6.88
C ASN A 395 30.08 11.80 8.37
N LYS A 396 29.94 10.75 9.20
CA LYS A 396 29.75 10.91 10.65
C LYS A 396 28.48 11.76 10.93
N ASN A 397 28.61 12.80 11.70
CA ASN A 397 27.50 13.70 12.05
C ASN A 397 27.12 14.70 10.93
N GLU A 398 27.87 14.72 9.82
CA GLU A 398 27.62 15.63 8.71
C GLU A 398 26.75 14.95 7.64
N ARG A 399 25.69 15.63 7.22
CA ARG A 399 24.81 15.21 6.13
C ARG A 399 24.77 16.30 5.08
N ILE A 400 25.26 15.99 3.89
CA ILE A 400 25.24 16.93 2.76
C ILE A 400 24.24 16.40 1.74
N SER A 401 23.25 17.21 1.40
CA SER A 401 22.26 16.81 0.38
C SER A 401 22.93 16.55 -0.97
N ILE A 402 22.50 15.49 -1.64
CA ILE A 402 23.00 15.10 -2.95
C ILE A 402 22.19 15.85 -4.02
N ASP A 403 22.90 16.48 -4.96
CA ASP A 403 22.28 17.07 -6.15
C ASP A 403 22.11 15.98 -7.22
N SER A 404 20.91 15.82 -7.72
CA SER A 404 20.56 15.00 -8.92
C SER A 404 21.37 13.70 -9.05
N ALA A 405 20.96 12.65 -8.37
CA ALA A 405 21.61 11.35 -8.48
C ALA A 405 20.59 10.22 -8.73
N THR A 406 21.11 9.11 -9.26
CA THR A 406 20.33 7.91 -9.57
C THR A 406 20.94 6.70 -8.87
N VAL A 407 20.12 5.90 -8.20
CA VAL A 407 20.49 4.57 -7.70
C VAL A 407 20.05 3.50 -8.68
N ALA A 408 20.94 2.58 -9.04
CA ALA A 408 20.65 1.52 -9.99
C ALA A 408 21.09 0.16 -9.46
N GLY A 409 20.35 -0.88 -9.83
CA GLY A 409 20.65 -2.24 -9.42
C GLY A 409 19.66 -3.27 -9.94
N ASP A 410 19.79 -4.47 -9.37
CA ASP A 410 18.89 -5.61 -9.51
C ASP A 410 18.31 -5.94 -8.14
N ILE A 411 17.00 -6.19 -8.06
CA ILE A 411 16.30 -6.35 -6.77
C ILE A 411 16.80 -7.59 -5.99
N LEU A 412 17.02 -8.73 -6.64
CA LEU A 412 17.47 -9.94 -5.95
C LEU A 412 18.92 -9.79 -5.46
N THR A 413 19.76 -9.10 -6.25
CA THR A 413 21.11 -8.74 -5.85
C THR A 413 21.08 -7.76 -4.68
N LEU A 414 20.22 -6.74 -4.69
CA LEU A 414 20.05 -5.81 -3.60
C LEU A 414 19.61 -6.54 -2.31
N LEU A 415 18.58 -7.37 -2.38
CA LEU A 415 18.09 -8.10 -1.21
C LEU A 415 19.16 -9.00 -0.60
N LYS A 416 20.01 -9.64 -1.42
CA LYS A 416 21.15 -10.45 -0.96
C LYS A 416 22.31 -9.61 -0.40
N SER A 417 22.42 -8.35 -0.81
CA SER A 417 23.47 -7.40 -0.38
C SER A 417 23.05 -6.59 0.85
N ILE A 418 21.91 -6.87 1.47
CA ILE A 418 21.54 -6.27 2.76
C ILE A 418 22.52 -6.76 3.81
N VAL A 419 23.17 -5.81 4.49
CA VAL A 419 24.20 -6.08 5.52
C VAL A 419 23.72 -5.82 6.94
N TYR A 420 22.69 -4.97 7.10
CA TYR A 420 22.17 -4.59 8.40
C TYR A 420 20.77 -3.97 8.29
N LEU A 421 19.94 -4.24 9.27
CA LEU A 421 18.68 -3.55 9.53
C LEU A 421 18.77 -2.93 10.93
N GLU A 422 18.42 -1.65 11.05
CA GLU A 422 18.42 -0.98 12.36
C GLU A 422 17.40 -1.59 13.31
N PRO A 423 17.62 -1.53 14.63
CA PRO A 423 16.69 -2.14 15.59
C PRO A 423 15.36 -1.39 15.70
N GLU A 424 15.37 -0.07 15.47
CA GLU A 424 14.20 0.78 15.56
C GLU A 424 13.48 0.84 14.21
N ALA A 425 12.24 0.40 14.20
CA ALA A 425 11.39 0.48 13.01
C ALA A 425 10.49 1.72 13.04
N VAL A 426 10.29 2.31 11.87
CA VAL A 426 9.43 3.48 11.67
C VAL A 426 8.10 3.03 11.05
N ILE A 427 7.00 3.52 11.59
CA ILE A 427 5.66 3.33 11.04
C ILE A 427 5.48 4.29 9.86
N THR A 428 5.08 3.74 8.72
CA THR A 428 4.72 4.50 7.53
C THR A 428 3.31 4.09 7.06
N PRO A 429 2.67 4.82 6.18
CA PRO A 429 1.35 4.43 5.66
C PRO A 429 1.31 3.08 4.92
N SER A 430 2.43 2.62 4.38
CA SER A 430 2.53 1.37 3.61
C SER A 430 3.15 0.21 4.38
N GLY A 431 3.62 0.45 5.61
CA GLY A 431 4.26 -0.61 6.38
C GLY A 431 5.10 -0.10 7.55
N VAL A 432 5.66 -1.04 8.27
CA VAL A 432 6.65 -0.82 9.32
C VAL A 432 8.00 -1.32 8.84
N CYS A 433 9.01 -0.48 8.91
CA CYS A 433 10.34 -0.79 8.38
C CYS A 433 11.43 -0.03 9.14
N PRO A 434 12.55 -0.66 9.46
CA PRO A 434 13.73 0.05 9.95
C PRO A 434 14.52 0.71 8.80
N TYR A 435 15.58 1.42 9.10
CA TYR A 435 16.58 1.78 8.11
C TYR A 435 17.33 0.52 7.65
N VAL A 436 17.49 0.37 6.32
CA VAL A 436 18.04 -0.84 5.69
C VAL A 436 19.36 -0.51 5.00
N TRP A 437 20.45 -1.15 5.45
CA TRP A 437 21.81 -0.95 4.95
C TRP A 437 22.13 -1.99 3.87
N VAL A 438 22.54 -1.51 2.69
CA VAL A 438 22.82 -2.33 1.51
C VAL A 438 24.19 -1.98 0.95
N GLU A 439 25.03 -2.98 0.75
CA GLU A 439 26.40 -2.81 0.26
C GLU A 439 26.49 -2.83 -1.26
N GLY A 440 27.37 -2.01 -1.83
CA GLY A 440 27.80 -2.11 -3.21
C GLY A 440 26.80 -1.65 -4.28
N LEU A 441 25.83 -0.80 -3.92
CA LEU A 441 24.91 -0.25 -4.90
C LEU A 441 25.55 0.83 -5.77
N SER A 442 25.19 0.84 -7.05
CA SER A 442 25.65 1.83 -8.02
C SER A 442 24.89 3.14 -7.86
N ILE A 443 25.62 4.22 -7.61
CA ILE A 443 25.11 5.58 -7.61
C ILE A 443 25.74 6.31 -8.81
N THR A 444 24.91 6.95 -9.63
CA THR A 444 25.33 7.81 -10.72
C THR A 444 25.01 9.25 -10.36
N GLY A 445 26.02 10.08 -10.18
CA GLY A 445 25.88 11.52 -10.01
C GLY A 445 25.92 12.24 -11.34
N GLU A 446 25.30 13.41 -11.43
CA GLU A 446 25.52 14.34 -12.53
C GLU A 446 26.90 14.98 -12.36
N ALA A 447 27.72 14.93 -13.43
CA ALA A 447 29.05 15.52 -13.46
C ALA A 447 29.00 17.05 -13.62
#